data_7d8f7cefbef77ae80f4131421d6c6d9f
#
_entry.id   7d8f7cefbef77ae80f4131421d6c6d9f
#
_cell.length_a   1.000
_cell.length_b   1.000
_cell.length_c   1.000
_cell.angle_alpha   90.00
_cell.angle_beta   90.00
_cell.angle_gamma   90.00
#
_symmetry.space_group_name_H-M   'P 1'
#
loop_
_entity.id
_entity.type
_entity.pdbx_description
1 polymer ?
#
loop_
_entity_poly.entity_id
_entity_poly.type
_entity_poly.pdbx_seq_one_letter_code
_entity_poly.pdbx_strand_id
1 'polypeptide(L)'
;MIATPTFPDFSALVVDESLYIRRIVRDMLMRVGIKRVLEAPDGAEALGVLAESKPDLTIIDWDLAILSGEEFIRLARTPSTSPCPTIPIILMLAQPRRNVVDRAINLGVNEIIAKPFSPKTLWSRLDEVINRPRPYSQVKSLLRPTSRAASLAKAMA
;
A
#
# COMPACT_ATOMS: atom_id res chain seq x y z
N MET A 1 -20.54 -13.75 12.95
CA MET A 1 -20.44 -12.73 11.89
C MET A 1 -19.32 -11.77 12.23
N ILE A 2 -18.35 -11.65 11.37
CA ILE A 2 -17.23 -10.72 11.59
C ILE A 2 -17.72 -9.34 11.20
N ALA A 3 -17.65 -8.39 12.12
CA ALA A 3 -18.00 -7.01 11.82
C ALA A 3 -17.04 -6.42 10.78
N THR A 4 -17.59 -5.73 9.80
CA THR A 4 -16.79 -4.99 8.84
C THR A 4 -16.02 -3.90 9.58
N PRO A 5 -14.70 -3.83 9.45
CA PRO A 5 -13.95 -2.74 10.08
C PRO A 5 -14.37 -1.39 9.51
N THR A 6 -14.31 -0.35 10.32
CA THR A 6 -14.63 1.00 9.87
C THR A 6 -13.43 1.91 10.09
N PHE A 7 -13.12 2.73 9.06
CA PHE A 7 -11.97 3.64 9.06
C PHE A 7 -12.43 5.03 8.59
N PRO A 8 -13.22 5.76 9.41
CA PRO A 8 -14.02 6.89 8.91
C PRO A 8 -13.21 8.08 8.38
N ASP A 9 -12.11 8.43 8.96
CA ASP A 9 -11.42 9.68 8.61
C ASP A 9 -10.13 9.49 7.80
N PHE A 10 -9.96 8.31 7.18
CA PHE A 10 -8.79 8.03 6.36
C PHE A 10 -9.00 8.37 4.90
N SER A 11 -7.94 8.87 4.25
CA SER A 11 -7.87 9.00 2.80
C SER A 11 -6.88 7.98 2.26
N ALA A 12 -7.18 7.41 1.10
CA ALA A 12 -6.36 6.38 0.46
C ALA A 12 -6.00 6.78 -0.96
N LEU A 13 -4.77 6.45 -1.36
CA LEU A 13 -4.31 6.57 -2.74
C LEU A 13 -4.25 5.16 -3.32
N VAL A 14 -4.96 4.93 -4.43
CA VAL A 14 -4.97 3.66 -5.16
C VAL A 14 -4.23 3.84 -6.48
N VAL A 15 -3.17 3.06 -6.68
CA VAL A 15 -2.30 3.17 -7.86
C VAL A 15 -2.28 1.84 -8.62
N ASP A 16 -2.84 1.86 -9.82
CA ASP A 16 -2.87 0.72 -10.74
C ASP A 16 -3.12 1.26 -12.15
N GLU A 17 -2.50 0.68 -13.17
CA GLU A 17 -2.75 1.08 -14.57
C GLU A 17 -4.20 0.90 -14.97
N SER A 18 -4.85 -0.14 -14.45
CA SER A 18 -6.22 -0.51 -14.81
C SER A 18 -7.23 0.36 -14.07
N LEU A 19 -7.98 1.16 -14.83
CA LEU A 19 -9.11 1.92 -14.29
C LEU A 19 -10.11 0.97 -13.61
N TYR A 20 -10.32 -0.20 -14.18
CA TYR A 20 -11.24 -1.21 -13.65
C TYR A 20 -10.80 -1.68 -12.25
N ILE A 21 -9.52 -2.00 -12.08
CA ILE A 21 -8.99 -2.42 -10.77
C ILE A 21 -9.08 -1.27 -9.77
N ARG A 22 -8.72 -0.05 -10.17
CA ARG A 22 -8.82 1.11 -9.27
C ARG A 22 -10.25 1.31 -8.75
N ARG A 23 -11.25 1.13 -9.64
CA ARG A 23 -12.67 1.29 -9.26
C ARG A 23 -13.14 0.18 -8.32
N ILE A 24 -12.70 -1.05 -8.54
CA ILE A 24 -13.01 -2.17 -7.66
C ILE A 24 -12.43 -1.91 -6.27
N VAL A 25 -11.16 -1.54 -6.19
CA VAL A 25 -10.49 -1.27 -4.91
C VAL A 25 -11.14 -0.08 -4.22
N ARG A 26 -11.46 0.97 -4.96
CA ARG A 26 -12.19 2.12 -4.43
C ARG A 26 -13.51 1.70 -3.79
N ASP A 27 -14.30 0.87 -4.46
CA ASP A 27 -15.58 0.40 -3.94
C ASP A 27 -15.39 -0.40 -2.63
N MET A 28 -14.36 -1.23 -2.58
CA MET A 28 -14.01 -1.98 -1.37
C MET A 28 -13.66 -1.05 -0.20
N LEU A 29 -12.89 0.01 -0.48
CA LEU A 29 -12.49 0.99 0.53
C LEU A 29 -13.67 1.80 1.03
N MET A 30 -14.55 2.22 0.12
CA MET A 30 -15.73 3.00 0.50
C MET A 30 -16.68 2.20 1.39
N ARG A 31 -16.77 0.90 1.20
CA ARG A 31 -17.60 0.03 2.03
C ARG A 31 -17.16 -0.03 3.49
N VAL A 32 -15.88 0.23 3.77
CA VAL A 32 -15.38 0.26 5.15
C VAL A 32 -15.25 1.68 5.69
N GLY A 33 -15.82 2.66 4.99
CA GLY A 33 -15.91 4.03 5.46
C GLY A 33 -14.78 4.96 5.02
N ILE A 34 -13.86 4.50 4.18
CA ILE A 34 -12.84 5.38 3.58
C ILE A 34 -13.48 6.12 2.43
N LYS A 35 -13.90 7.36 2.69
CA LYS A 35 -14.69 8.13 1.73
C LYS A 35 -13.85 8.91 0.72
N ARG A 36 -12.63 9.26 1.09
CA ARG A 36 -11.72 10.00 0.21
C ARG A 36 -10.72 9.04 -0.40
N VAL A 37 -11.01 8.64 -1.64
CA VAL A 37 -10.13 7.75 -2.40
C VAL A 37 -9.58 8.51 -3.60
N LEU A 38 -8.26 8.63 -3.65
CA LEU A 38 -7.52 9.24 -4.74
C LEU A 38 -6.98 8.13 -5.64
N GLU A 39 -6.87 8.39 -6.93
CA GLU A 39 -6.42 7.40 -7.90
C GLU A 39 -5.26 7.94 -8.73
N ALA A 40 -4.35 7.05 -9.12
CA ALA A 40 -3.28 7.35 -10.05
C ALA A 40 -3.01 6.13 -10.94
N PRO A 41 -2.74 6.32 -12.25
CA PRO A 41 -2.50 5.20 -13.17
C PRO A 41 -1.06 4.70 -13.17
N ASP A 42 -0.13 5.46 -12.63
CA ASP A 42 1.30 5.13 -12.60
C ASP A 42 2.01 5.75 -11.40
N GLY A 43 3.26 5.35 -11.21
CA GLY A 43 4.05 5.80 -10.06
C GLY A 43 4.39 7.28 -10.09
N ALA A 44 4.52 7.89 -11.28
CA ALA A 44 4.86 9.30 -11.39
C ALA A 44 3.70 10.19 -10.94
N GLU A 45 2.48 9.90 -11.41
CA GLU A 45 1.29 10.60 -10.93
C GLU A 45 1.05 10.34 -9.45
N ALA A 46 1.31 9.12 -8.98
CA ALA A 46 1.18 8.77 -7.57
C ALA A 46 2.07 9.64 -6.68
N LEU A 47 3.30 9.90 -7.09
CA LEU A 47 4.21 10.80 -6.35
C LEU A 47 3.64 12.21 -6.25
N GLY A 48 3.03 12.72 -7.34
CA GLY A 48 2.36 14.01 -7.33
C GLY A 48 1.22 14.06 -6.34
N VAL A 49 0.37 13.04 -6.32
CA VAL A 49 -0.74 12.93 -5.37
C VAL A 49 -0.22 12.85 -3.93
N LEU A 50 0.84 12.08 -3.71
CA LEU A 50 1.47 11.96 -2.39
C LEU A 50 1.90 13.33 -1.86
N ALA A 51 2.53 14.13 -2.71
CA ALA A 51 3.02 15.46 -2.34
C ALA A 51 1.89 16.45 -2.10
N GLU A 52 0.87 16.47 -2.96
CA GLU A 52 -0.22 17.46 -2.91
C GLU A 52 -1.26 17.14 -1.86
N SER A 53 -1.67 15.88 -1.77
CA SER A 53 -2.83 15.47 -0.98
C SER A 53 -2.48 14.78 0.32
N LYS A 54 -1.25 14.29 0.46
CA LYS A 54 -0.76 13.58 1.65
C LYS A 54 -1.78 12.57 2.18
N PRO A 55 -2.12 11.53 1.39
CA PRO A 55 -3.09 10.52 1.83
C PRO A 55 -2.59 9.77 3.07
N ASP A 56 -3.50 9.12 3.77
CA ASP A 56 -3.18 8.38 4.99
C ASP A 56 -2.64 6.98 4.71
N LEU A 57 -2.90 6.44 3.52
CA LEU A 57 -2.35 5.16 3.09
C LEU A 57 -2.28 5.08 1.57
N THR A 58 -1.42 4.19 1.07
CA THR A 58 -1.27 3.92 -0.37
C THR A 58 -1.46 2.44 -0.63
N ILE A 59 -2.27 2.12 -1.63
CA ILE A 59 -2.42 0.76 -2.15
C ILE A 59 -1.91 0.81 -3.59
N ILE A 60 -0.84 0.10 -3.87
CA ILE A 60 -0.10 0.27 -5.12
C ILE A 60 0.27 -1.06 -5.77
N ASP A 61 0.14 -1.13 -7.09
CA ASP A 61 0.62 -2.25 -7.89
C ASP A 61 2.14 -2.16 -8.06
N TRP A 62 2.79 -3.31 -8.12
CA TRP A 62 4.22 -3.41 -8.40
C TRP A 62 4.54 -3.08 -9.85
N ASP A 63 3.73 -3.60 -10.77
CA ASP A 63 3.95 -3.47 -12.21
C ASP A 63 3.26 -2.23 -12.77
N LEU A 64 3.98 -1.13 -12.83
CA LEU A 64 3.47 0.15 -13.33
C LEU A 64 4.38 0.68 -14.43
N ALA A 65 3.78 1.34 -15.43
CA ALA A 65 4.51 2.07 -16.45
C ALA A 65 5.06 3.39 -15.89
N ILE A 66 5.95 4.01 -16.62
CA ILE A 66 6.58 5.32 -16.36
C ILE A 66 7.46 5.29 -15.12
N LEU A 67 6.88 5.10 -13.94
CA LEU A 67 7.60 4.89 -12.69
C LEU A 67 6.98 3.65 -12.03
N SER A 68 7.79 2.63 -11.79
CA SER A 68 7.31 1.36 -11.24
C SER A 68 6.89 1.49 -9.77
N GLY A 69 6.15 0.48 -9.29
CA GLY A 69 5.81 0.41 -7.87
C GLY A 69 7.05 0.34 -6.99
N GLU A 70 8.07 -0.39 -7.43
CA GLU A 70 9.36 -0.47 -6.73
C GLU A 70 10.00 0.90 -6.57
N GLU A 71 10.07 1.67 -7.65
CA GLU A 71 10.64 3.01 -7.64
C GLU A 71 9.83 3.97 -6.79
N PHE A 72 8.52 3.91 -6.88
CA PHE A 72 7.62 4.70 -6.03
C PHE A 72 7.88 4.42 -4.55
N ILE A 73 7.91 3.15 -4.16
CA ILE A 73 8.11 2.76 -2.76
C ILE A 73 9.46 3.26 -2.26
N ARG A 74 10.51 3.11 -3.05
CA ARG A 74 11.85 3.60 -2.69
C ARG A 74 11.83 5.10 -2.42
N LEU A 75 11.23 5.88 -3.31
CA LEU A 75 11.12 7.33 -3.15
C LEU A 75 10.24 7.71 -1.97
N ALA A 76 9.13 7.00 -1.76
CA ALA A 76 8.22 7.26 -0.66
C ALA A 76 8.84 6.98 0.70
N ARG A 77 9.76 6.01 0.79
CA ARG A 77 10.43 5.62 2.04
C ARG A 77 11.71 6.38 2.32
N THR A 78 12.19 7.18 1.39
CA THR A 78 13.41 7.97 1.56
C THR A 78 13.04 9.33 2.14
N PRO A 79 13.48 9.67 3.39
CA PRO A 79 13.07 10.92 4.03
C PRO A 79 13.41 12.18 3.23
N SER A 80 14.53 12.19 2.49
CA SER A 80 14.93 13.35 1.71
C SER A 80 14.08 13.59 0.46
N THR A 81 13.33 12.59 0.00
CA THR A 81 12.52 12.69 -1.22
C THR A 81 11.02 12.58 -0.95
N SER A 82 10.62 12.16 0.24
CA SER A 82 9.22 11.88 0.54
C SER A 82 8.60 12.89 1.49
N PRO A 83 7.42 13.41 1.20
CA PRO A 83 6.65 14.22 2.15
C PRO A 83 6.02 13.37 3.26
N CYS A 84 5.92 12.05 3.06
CA CYS A 84 5.27 11.12 3.98
C CYS A 84 6.08 9.81 4.07
N PRO A 85 7.32 9.82 4.62
CA PRO A 85 8.17 8.62 4.55
C PRO A 85 7.68 7.43 5.36
N THR A 86 6.73 7.62 6.26
CA THR A 86 6.12 6.54 7.05
C THR A 86 4.68 6.23 6.65
N ILE A 87 4.23 6.69 5.48
CA ILE A 87 2.88 6.37 5.02
C ILE A 87 2.70 4.85 4.91
N PRO A 88 1.61 4.27 5.43
CA PRO A 88 1.35 2.85 5.21
C PRO A 88 1.24 2.52 3.72
N ILE A 89 1.91 1.45 3.31
CA ILE A 89 1.89 0.98 1.92
C ILE A 89 1.44 -0.49 1.90
N ILE A 90 0.35 -0.74 1.18
CA ILE A 90 -0.11 -2.10 0.85
C ILE A 90 0.25 -2.33 -0.62
N LEU A 91 1.08 -3.32 -0.88
CA LEU A 91 1.53 -3.65 -2.22
C LEU A 91 0.65 -4.74 -2.83
N MET A 92 0.13 -4.49 -4.03
CA MET A 92 -0.61 -5.49 -4.81
C MET A 92 0.36 -6.21 -5.75
N LEU A 93 0.33 -7.54 -5.74
CA LEU A 93 1.15 -8.37 -6.62
C LEU A 93 0.27 -9.33 -7.41
N ALA A 94 0.39 -9.31 -8.74
CA ALA A 94 -0.28 -10.30 -9.60
C ALA A 94 0.33 -11.68 -9.43
N GLN A 95 1.65 -11.73 -9.24
CA GLN A 95 2.40 -12.97 -9.00
C GLN A 95 3.38 -12.75 -7.84
N PRO A 96 3.02 -13.19 -6.62
CA PRO A 96 3.88 -12.98 -5.44
C PRO A 96 5.06 -13.97 -5.43
N ARG A 97 6.05 -13.72 -6.26
CA ARG A 97 7.30 -14.48 -6.28
C ARG A 97 8.17 -14.08 -5.12
N ARG A 98 8.92 -15.03 -4.57
CA ARG A 98 9.75 -14.82 -3.39
C ARG A 98 10.73 -13.65 -3.54
N ASN A 99 11.42 -13.57 -4.67
CA ASN A 99 12.38 -12.51 -4.91
C ASN A 99 11.73 -11.12 -4.91
N VAL A 100 10.52 -11.00 -5.45
CA VAL A 100 9.77 -9.74 -5.46
C VAL A 100 9.28 -9.40 -4.07
N VAL A 101 8.74 -10.38 -3.34
CA VAL A 101 8.27 -10.21 -1.96
C VAL A 101 9.42 -9.75 -1.06
N ASP A 102 10.58 -10.40 -1.15
CA ASP A 102 11.76 -10.02 -0.37
C ASP A 102 12.22 -8.61 -0.68
N ARG A 103 12.24 -8.22 -1.96
CA ARG A 103 12.59 -6.85 -2.36
C ARG A 103 11.61 -5.83 -1.81
N ALA A 104 10.33 -6.13 -1.88
CA ALA A 104 9.28 -5.24 -1.35
C ALA A 104 9.40 -5.06 0.16
N ILE A 105 9.64 -6.14 0.90
CA ILE A 105 9.87 -6.08 2.34
C ILE A 105 11.08 -5.22 2.65
N ASN A 106 12.17 -5.40 1.92
CA ASN A 106 13.40 -4.62 2.11
C ASN A 106 13.23 -3.15 1.78
N LEU A 107 12.32 -2.83 0.88
CA LEU A 107 11.98 -1.43 0.56
C LEU A 107 11.08 -0.79 1.60
N GLY A 108 10.40 -1.57 2.44
CA GLY A 108 9.62 -1.05 3.53
C GLY A 108 8.11 -1.02 3.31
N VAL A 109 7.54 -1.95 2.51
CA VAL A 109 6.09 -2.08 2.45
C VAL A 109 5.55 -2.62 3.77
N ASN A 110 4.32 -2.23 4.11
CA ASN A 110 3.68 -2.68 5.35
C ASN A 110 3.00 -4.03 5.18
N GLU A 111 2.28 -4.22 4.08
CA GLU A 111 1.56 -5.44 3.78
C GLU A 111 1.62 -5.74 2.29
N ILE A 112 1.46 -7.01 1.93
CA ILE A 112 1.40 -7.46 0.55
C ILE A 112 0.09 -8.22 0.35
N ILE A 113 -0.58 -7.97 -0.77
CA ILE A 113 -1.81 -8.64 -1.13
C ILE A 113 -1.71 -9.17 -2.57
N ALA A 114 -2.06 -10.44 -2.77
CA ALA A 114 -2.03 -11.06 -4.09
C ALA A 114 -3.33 -10.74 -4.86
N LYS A 115 -3.20 -10.41 -6.14
CA LYS A 115 -4.34 -10.18 -7.05
C LYS A 115 -4.75 -11.50 -7.72
N PRO A 116 -6.03 -11.77 -7.90
CA PRO A 116 -7.19 -11.04 -7.39
C PRO A 116 -7.41 -11.31 -5.90
N PHE A 117 -8.00 -10.36 -5.20
CA PHE A 117 -8.30 -10.50 -3.77
C PHE A 117 -9.76 -10.17 -3.46
N SER A 118 -10.25 -10.71 -2.36
CA SER A 118 -11.60 -10.43 -1.88
C SER A 118 -11.63 -9.14 -1.04
N PRO A 119 -12.80 -8.52 -0.88
CA PRO A 119 -12.95 -7.41 0.07
C PRO A 119 -12.46 -7.77 1.47
N LYS A 120 -12.77 -8.97 1.94
CA LYS A 120 -12.36 -9.44 3.26
C LYS A 120 -10.84 -9.46 3.42
N THR A 121 -10.10 -9.89 2.40
CA THR A 121 -8.64 -9.91 2.43
C THR A 121 -8.08 -8.48 2.50
N LEU A 122 -8.61 -7.57 1.69
CA LEU A 122 -8.20 -6.18 1.75
C LEU A 122 -8.48 -5.57 3.12
N TRP A 123 -9.66 -5.80 3.67
CA TRP A 123 -10.04 -5.27 4.98
C TRP A 123 -9.13 -5.80 6.09
N SER A 124 -8.70 -7.06 6.00
CA SER A 124 -7.73 -7.63 6.93
C SER A 124 -6.39 -6.90 6.88
N ARG A 125 -5.91 -6.57 5.69
CA ARG A 125 -4.66 -5.81 5.52
C ARG A 125 -4.80 -4.38 6.03
N LEU A 126 -5.94 -3.74 5.78
CA LEU A 126 -6.23 -2.40 6.30
C LEU A 126 -6.21 -2.39 7.83
N ASP A 127 -6.83 -3.39 8.45
CA ASP A 127 -6.83 -3.52 9.91
C ASP A 127 -5.40 -3.60 10.45
N GLU A 128 -4.54 -4.35 9.81
CA GLU A 128 -3.13 -4.48 10.21
C GLU A 128 -2.38 -3.15 10.14
N VAL A 129 -2.58 -2.36 9.10
CA VAL A 129 -1.80 -1.12 8.93
C VAL A 129 -2.39 0.06 9.69
N ILE A 130 -3.71 0.09 9.90
CA ILE A 130 -4.40 1.23 10.52
C ILE A 130 -4.55 1.02 12.03
N ASN A 131 -5.00 -0.15 12.46
CA ASN A 131 -5.30 -0.42 13.86
C ASN A 131 -4.16 -1.10 14.62
N ARG A 132 -3.16 -1.63 13.90
CA ARG A 132 -1.99 -2.29 14.50
C ARG A 132 -0.71 -1.75 13.87
N PRO A 133 -0.50 -0.42 13.92
CA PRO A 133 0.66 0.18 13.27
C PRO A 133 1.96 -0.30 13.90
N ARG A 134 2.95 -0.52 13.06
CA ARG A 134 4.29 -0.89 13.48
C ARG A 134 5.18 0.35 13.54
N PRO A 135 6.10 0.45 14.51
CA PRO A 135 7.08 1.51 14.49
C PRO A 135 8.01 1.37 13.29
N TYR A 136 8.60 2.49 12.86
CA TYR A 136 9.54 2.52 11.74
C TYR A 136 10.96 2.68 12.28
N SER A 137 11.92 2.08 11.58
CA SER A 137 13.34 2.27 11.85
C SER A 137 14.05 2.59 10.56
N GLN A 138 15.12 3.38 10.66
CA GLN A 138 15.93 3.71 9.48
C GLN A 138 16.93 2.61 9.22
N VAL A 139 16.89 2.07 7.99
CA VAL A 139 17.84 1.07 7.51
C VAL A 139 18.45 1.62 6.23
N LYS A 140 19.75 1.99 6.29
CA LYS A 140 20.42 2.74 5.23
C LYS A 140 19.69 4.06 5.00
N SER A 141 19.20 4.32 3.78
CA SER A 141 18.51 5.56 3.44
C SER A 141 16.98 5.46 3.56
N LEU A 142 16.45 4.30 3.97
CA LEU A 142 15.01 4.01 3.95
C LEU A 142 14.44 3.93 5.36
N LEU A 143 13.25 4.49 5.56
CA LEU A 143 12.44 4.22 6.74
C LEU A 143 11.61 2.97 6.47
N ARG A 144 11.69 1.98 7.35
CA ARG A 144 11.02 0.71 7.17
C ARG A 144 10.23 0.35 8.42
N PRO A 145 9.01 -0.23 8.25
CA PRO A 145 8.30 -0.77 9.40
C PRO A 145 9.09 -1.94 9.99
N THR A 146 9.05 -2.09 11.30
CA THR A 146 9.68 -3.20 11.97
C THR A 146 9.05 -4.52 11.53
N SER A 147 9.84 -5.60 11.55
CA SER A 147 9.43 -6.86 10.97
C SER A 147 8.12 -7.41 11.56
N ARG A 148 7.24 -7.84 10.69
CA ARG A 148 6.06 -8.62 11.01
C ARG A 148 6.03 -9.80 10.05
N ALA A 149 7.07 -10.63 10.17
CA ALA A 149 7.32 -11.72 9.24
C ALA A 149 6.11 -12.65 9.04
N ALA A 150 5.33 -12.89 10.09
CA ALA A 150 4.17 -13.76 10.02
C ALA A 150 3.07 -13.20 9.09
N SER A 151 2.80 -11.88 9.16
CA SER A 151 1.80 -11.23 8.28
C SER A 151 2.22 -11.28 6.83
N LEU A 152 3.51 -11.03 6.57
CA LEU A 152 4.03 -11.01 5.21
C LEU A 152 4.14 -12.41 4.62
N ALA A 153 4.45 -13.41 5.42
CA ALA A 153 4.49 -14.80 5.00
C ALA A 153 3.12 -15.29 4.51
N LYS A 154 2.02 -14.82 5.11
CA LYS A 154 0.66 -15.17 4.69
C LYS A 154 0.35 -14.69 3.27
N ALA A 155 0.94 -13.61 2.83
CA ALA A 155 0.74 -13.10 1.47
C ALA A 155 1.33 -14.02 0.40
N MET A 156 2.25 -14.89 0.78
CA MET A 156 2.92 -15.85 -0.11
C MET A 156 2.21 -17.21 -0.15
N ALA A 157 1.35 -17.47 0.81
CA ALA A 157 0.67 -18.78 0.93
C ALA A 157 -0.45 -18.95 -0.09
#